data_8f27f6163018e7c30e463264cb306a09
#
_entry.id   8f27f6163018e7c30e463264cb306a09
#
_cell.length_a   1.000
_cell.length_b   1.000
_cell.length_c   1.000
_cell.angle_alpha   90.00
_cell.angle_beta   90.00
_cell.angle_gamma   90.00
#
_symmetry.space_group_name_H-M   'P 1'
#
loop_
_entity.id
_entity.type
_entity.pdbx_description
1 polymer ?
#
loop_
_entity_poly.entity_id
_entity_poly.type
_entity_poly.pdbx_seq_one_letter_code
_entity_poly.pdbx_strand_id
1 'polypeptide(L)'
;MNNLIFIWNTIYGGIVMNNNINILDELNKGCYMGIDALDIVLKKIEDPDFKELLEDQHEEYVELTNRIDELYRTYSDKEPHETSAMLKAMTWYGIQKDTILDDSISKIADLLINGTNMGIIEGRKLLNNKKMDKKVHKLCCDYTKMQENYIEKLKKFL
;
A
#
# COMPACT_ATOMS: atom_id res chain seq x y z
N MET A 1 44.00 -2.63 8.22
CA MET A 1 43.11 -1.67 7.60
C MET A 1 41.95 -2.31 6.81
N ASN A 2 42.16 -3.47 6.18
CA ASN A 2 41.13 -4.16 5.37
C ASN A 2 39.98 -4.80 6.18
N ASN A 3 40.21 -5.21 7.44
CA ASN A 3 39.16 -5.87 8.25
C ASN A 3 38.04 -4.93 8.70
N LEU A 4 38.33 -3.66 8.97
CA LEU A 4 37.30 -2.69 9.40
C LEU A 4 36.35 -2.32 8.25
N ILE A 5 36.87 -2.16 7.04
CA ILE A 5 36.07 -1.87 5.84
C ILE A 5 35.15 -3.06 5.53
N PHE A 6 35.68 -4.29 5.65
CA PHE A 6 34.88 -5.50 5.43
C PHE A 6 33.74 -5.64 6.46
N ILE A 7 34.03 -5.42 7.75
CA ILE A 7 33.05 -5.45 8.84
C ILE A 7 31.99 -4.36 8.62
N TRP A 8 32.38 -3.13 8.26
CA TRP A 8 31.46 -2.04 7.96
C TRP A 8 30.55 -2.37 6.80
N ASN A 9 31.08 -2.89 5.69
CA ASN A 9 30.29 -3.29 4.53
C ASN A 9 29.31 -4.42 4.85
N THR A 10 29.72 -5.39 5.67
CA THR A 10 28.85 -6.50 6.08
C THR A 10 27.74 -6.04 7.00
N ILE A 11 28.04 -5.21 8.00
CA ILE A 11 27.02 -4.67 8.93
C ILE A 11 26.08 -3.71 8.19
N TYR A 12 26.63 -2.81 7.38
CA TYR A 12 25.82 -1.84 6.63
C TYR A 12 24.95 -2.52 5.57
N GLY A 13 25.48 -3.49 4.85
CA GLY A 13 24.75 -4.29 3.88
C GLY A 13 23.61 -5.09 4.54
N GLY A 14 23.84 -5.69 5.72
CA GLY A 14 22.81 -6.39 6.48
C GLY A 14 21.69 -5.47 6.98
N ILE A 15 22.03 -4.27 7.43
CA ILE A 15 21.03 -3.27 7.87
C ILE A 15 20.16 -2.81 6.69
N VAL A 16 20.77 -2.53 5.53
CA VAL A 16 20.02 -2.10 4.33
C VAL A 16 19.12 -3.23 3.83
N MET A 17 19.60 -4.47 3.81
CA MET A 17 18.81 -5.63 3.41
C MET A 17 17.59 -5.84 4.31
N ASN A 18 17.75 -5.77 5.63
CA ASN A 18 16.62 -5.85 6.57
C ASN A 18 15.64 -4.69 6.38
N ASN A 19 16.13 -3.49 6.10
CA ASN A 19 15.25 -2.36 5.80
C ASN A 19 14.45 -2.59 4.51
N ASN A 20 15.08 -3.11 3.44
CA ASN A 20 14.39 -3.40 2.19
C ASN A 20 13.24 -4.39 2.39
N ILE A 21 13.48 -5.49 3.12
CA ILE A 21 12.45 -6.48 3.45
C ILE A 21 11.31 -5.84 4.23
N ASN A 22 11.62 -5.11 5.31
CA ASN A 22 10.60 -4.46 6.14
C ASN A 22 9.77 -3.43 5.36
N ILE A 23 10.40 -2.68 4.46
CA ILE A 23 9.69 -1.70 3.61
C ILE A 23 8.76 -2.40 2.64
N LEU A 24 9.23 -3.47 1.99
CA LEU A 24 8.40 -4.25 1.07
C LEU A 24 7.22 -4.92 1.78
N ASP A 25 7.41 -5.42 3.02
CA ASP A 25 6.33 -5.94 3.85
C ASP A 25 5.28 -4.85 4.17
N GLU A 26 5.70 -3.64 4.54
CA GLU A 26 4.77 -2.55 4.83
C GLU A 26 4.03 -2.06 3.56
N LEU A 27 4.71 -1.99 2.42
CA LEU A 27 4.06 -1.66 1.15
C LEU A 27 3.05 -2.73 0.75
N ASN A 28 3.41 -4.00 0.87
CA ASN A 28 2.53 -5.13 0.56
C ASN A 28 1.26 -5.11 1.41
N LYS A 29 1.43 -4.90 2.70
CA LYS A 29 0.32 -4.75 3.66
C LYS A 29 -0.59 -3.58 3.28
N GLY A 30 -0.02 -2.43 2.90
CA GLY A 30 -0.80 -1.27 2.45
C GLY A 30 -1.59 -1.57 1.16
N CYS A 31 -1.00 -2.26 0.18
CA CYS A 31 -1.69 -2.68 -1.03
C CYS A 31 -2.86 -3.62 -0.74
N TYR A 32 -2.65 -4.65 0.08
CA TYR A 32 -3.73 -5.59 0.44
C TYR A 32 -4.86 -4.92 1.22
N MET A 33 -4.56 -3.95 2.09
CA MET A 33 -5.59 -3.16 2.76
C MET A 33 -6.43 -2.36 1.76
N GLY A 34 -5.79 -1.79 0.73
CA GLY A 34 -6.49 -1.11 -0.36
C GLY A 34 -7.36 -2.06 -1.18
N ILE A 35 -6.83 -3.21 -1.57
CA ILE A 35 -7.57 -4.26 -2.31
C ILE A 35 -8.79 -4.71 -1.51
N ASP A 36 -8.60 -5.09 -0.23
CA ASP A 36 -9.68 -5.55 0.63
C ASP A 36 -10.79 -4.49 0.81
N ALA A 37 -10.42 -3.20 0.93
CA ALA A 37 -11.37 -2.10 1.02
C ALA A 37 -12.16 -1.93 -0.28
N LEU A 38 -11.49 -1.95 -1.43
CA LEU A 38 -12.12 -1.83 -2.74
C LEU A 38 -13.02 -3.03 -3.06
N ASP A 39 -12.63 -4.26 -2.71
CA ASP A 39 -13.45 -5.46 -2.84
C ASP A 39 -14.80 -5.36 -2.08
N ILE A 40 -14.79 -4.65 -0.96
CA ILE A 40 -16.01 -4.42 -0.17
C ILE A 40 -16.90 -3.37 -0.82
N VAL A 41 -16.33 -2.23 -1.20
CA VAL A 41 -17.11 -1.10 -1.70
C VAL A 41 -17.61 -1.34 -3.12
N LEU A 42 -16.86 -1.99 -3.99
CA LEU A 42 -17.24 -2.29 -5.38
C LEU A 42 -18.54 -3.09 -5.48
N LYS A 43 -18.87 -3.89 -4.47
CA LYS A 43 -20.13 -4.65 -4.39
C LYS A 43 -21.35 -3.77 -4.18
N LYS A 44 -21.16 -2.50 -3.78
CA LYS A 44 -22.23 -1.55 -3.46
C LYS A 44 -22.37 -0.44 -4.49
N ILE A 45 -21.39 -0.29 -5.41
CA ILE A 45 -21.34 0.80 -6.38
C ILE A 45 -22.11 0.42 -7.63
N GLU A 46 -23.12 1.25 -7.98
CA GLU A 46 -23.91 1.13 -9.20
C GLU A 46 -23.53 2.21 -10.24
N ASP A 47 -22.99 3.35 -9.80
CA ASP A 47 -22.53 4.41 -10.69
C ASP A 47 -21.36 3.93 -11.55
N PRO A 48 -21.47 3.96 -12.90
CA PRO A 48 -20.47 3.37 -13.78
C PRO A 48 -19.13 4.12 -13.76
N ASP A 49 -19.15 5.45 -13.66
CA ASP A 49 -17.91 6.26 -13.68
C ASP A 49 -17.12 6.07 -12.38
N PHE A 50 -17.84 6.00 -11.26
CA PHE A 50 -17.20 5.75 -9.97
C PHE A 50 -16.70 4.30 -9.87
N LYS A 51 -17.45 3.36 -10.39
CA LYS A 51 -17.05 1.94 -10.42
C LYS A 51 -15.78 1.73 -11.25
N GLU A 52 -15.72 2.29 -12.45
CA GLU A 52 -14.54 2.24 -13.33
C GLU A 52 -13.30 2.80 -12.61
N LEU A 53 -13.44 3.96 -11.94
CA LEU A 53 -12.34 4.52 -11.15
C LEU A 53 -11.84 3.58 -10.05
N LEU A 54 -12.75 2.90 -9.34
CA LEU A 54 -12.38 1.99 -8.26
C LEU A 54 -11.80 0.67 -8.77
N GLU A 55 -12.28 0.17 -9.91
CA GLU A 55 -11.71 -1.00 -10.60
C GLU A 55 -10.28 -0.71 -11.07
N ASP A 56 -10.02 0.45 -11.69
CA ASP A 56 -8.68 0.90 -12.06
C ASP A 56 -7.74 0.96 -10.83
N GLN A 57 -8.22 1.51 -9.73
CA GLN A 57 -7.43 1.59 -8.48
C GLN A 57 -7.12 0.21 -7.93
N HIS A 58 -8.07 -0.71 -7.98
CA HIS A 58 -7.88 -2.09 -7.56
C HIS A 58 -6.78 -2.79 -8.39
N GLU A 59 -6.85 -2.65 -9.73
CA GLU A 59 -5.86 -3.23 -10.63
C GLU A 59 -4.45 -2.68 -10.39
N GLU A 60 -4.31 -1.37 -10.14
CA GLU A 60 -3.00 -0.79 -9.82
C GLU A 60 -2.44 -1.30 -8.49
N TYR A 61 -3.27 -1.55 -7.48
CA TYR A 61 -2.82 -2.19 -6.25
C TYR A 61 -2.36 -3.64 -6.49
N VAL A 62 -3.08 -4.41 -7.30
CA VAL A 62 -2.69 -5.79 -7.68
C VAL A 62 -1.36 -5.79 -8.44
N GLU A 63 -1.17 -4.86 -9.38
CA GLU A 63 0.11 -4.71 -10.09
C GLU A 63 1.26 -4.41 -9.12
N LEU A 64 1.03 -3.52 -8.15
CA LEU A 64 2.02 -3.21 -7.12
C LEU A 64 2.38 -4.42 -6.26
N THR A 65 1.41 -5.26 -5.86
CA THR A 65 1.71 -6.49 -5.10
C THR A 65 2.60 -7.44 -5.91
N ASN A 66 2.34 -7.61 -7.20
CA ASN A 66 3.19 -8.43 -8.08
C ASN A 66 4.62 -7.90 -8.16
N ARG A 67 4.79 -6.59 -8.30
CA ARG A 67 6.12 -5.94 -8.31
C ARG A 67 6.83 -6.04 -6.96
N ILE A 68 6.09 -5.98 -5.87
CA ILE A 68 6.61 -6.20 -4.51
C ILE A 68 7.13 -7.62 -4.39
N ASP A 69 6.34 -8.62 -4.79
CA ASP A 69 6.71 -10.04 -4.75
C ASP A 69 8.00 -10.32 -5.53
N GLU A 70 8.09 -9.83 -6.77
CA GLU A 70 9.27 -10.00 -7.60
C GLU A 70 10.52 -9.40 -6.92
N LEU A 71 10.38 -8.20 -6.35
CA LEU A 71 11.50 -7.53 -5.71
C LEU A 71 11.85 -8.19 -4.36
N TYR A 72 10.86 -8.64 -3.60
CA TYR A 72 11.03 -9.31 -2.32
C TYR A 72 11.89 -10.58 -2.46
N ARG A 73 11.65 -11.39 -3.50
CA ARG A 73 12.41 -12.61 -3.81
C ARG A 73 13.90 -12.35 -4.09
N THR A 74 14.30 -11.11 -4.38
CA THR A 74 15.72 -10.75 -4.51
C THR A 74 16.42 -10.58 -3.18
N TYR A 75 15.68 -10.43 -2.08
CA TYR A 75 16.19 -10.21 -0.72
C TYR A 75 15.90 -11.37 0.25
N SER A 76 14.89 -12.20 -0.05
CA SER A 76 14.42 -13.27 0.84
C SER A 76 13.84 -14.44 0.04
N ASP A 77 14.08 -15.65 0.53
CA ASP A 77 13.44 -16.86 0.03
C ASP A 77 12.01 -17.05 0.57
N LYS A 78 11.56 -16.13 1.44
CA LYS A 78 10.20 -16.12 1.98
C LYS A 78 9.31 -15.24 1.12
N GLU A 79 8.01 -15.41 1.29
CA GLU A 79 7.02 -14.51 0.70
C GLU A 79 6.81 -13.27 1.58
N PRO A 80 6.39 -12.12 1.02
CA PRO A 80 6.01 -10.95 1.80
C PRO A 80 4.90 -11.29 2.80
N HIS A 81 4.90 -10.61 3.94
CA HIS A 81 3.84 -10.79 4.91
C HIS A 81 2.50 -10.29 4.37
N GLU A 82 1.51 -11.17 4.37
CA GLU A 82 0.13 -10.80 4.04
C GLU A 82 -0.54 -10.04 5.20
N THR A 83 -1.61 -9.33 4.86
CA THR A 83 -2.48 -8.69 5.86
C THR A 83 -3.09 -9.75 6.77
N SER A 84 -2.99 -9.57 8.09
CA SER A 84 -3.57 -10.53 9.04
C SER A 84 -5.10 -10.59 8.91
N ALA A 85 -5.69 -11.76 9.18
CA ALA A 85 -7.15 -11.94 9.19
C ALA A 85 -7.85 -10.94 10.13
N MET A 86 -7.21 -10.57 11.24
CA MET A 86 -7.72 -9.56 12.18
C MET A 86 -7.80 -8.18 11.52
N LEU A 87 -6.77 -7.77 10.77
CA LEU A 87 -6.74 -6.48 10.09
C LEU A 87 -7.79 -6.42 8.97
N LYS A 88 -7.97 -7.50 8.20
CA LYS A 88 -9.05 -7.65 7.21
C LYS A 88 -10.43 -7.50 7.86
N ALA A 89 -10.67 -8.16 8.99
CA ALA A 89 -11.91 -8.07 9.74
C ALA A 89 -12.16 -6.64 10.26
N MET A 90 -11.14 -5.95 10.74
CA MET A 90 -11.25 -4.55 11.19
C MET A 90 -11.56 -3.60 10.04
N THR A 91 -10.95 -3.79 8.87
CA THR A 91 -11.23 -3.01 7.66
C THR A 91 -12.68 -3.22 7.22
N TRP A 92 -13.12 -4.47 7.14
CA TRP A 92 -14.49 -4.82 6.80
C TRP A 92 -15.50 -4.19 7.78
N TYR A 93 -15.27 -4.32 9.08
CA TYR A 93 -16.14 -3.77 10.11
C TYR A 93 -16.21 -2.23 10.04
N GLY A 94 -15.08 -1.56 9.83
CA GLY A 94 -15.01 -0.11 9.70
C GLY A 94 -15.85 0.39 8.51
N ILE A 95 -15.64 -0.21 7.33
CA ILE A 95 -16.40 0.15 6.11
C ILE A 95 -17.90 -0.12 6.29
N GLN A 96 -18.28 -1.28 6.82
CA GLN A 96 -19.68 -1.63 7.04
C GLN A 96 -20.33 -0.69 8.04
N LYS A 97 -19.68 -0.38 9.15
CA LYS A 97 -20.20 0.56 10.15
C LYS A 97 -20.46 1.95 9.56
N ASP A 98 -19.51 2.47 8.79
CA ASP A 98 -19.57 3.81 8.23
C ASP A 98 -20.58 3.91 7.09
N THR A 99 -20.87 2.82 6.38
CA THR A 99 -21.81 2.77 5.25
C THR A 99 -23.19 2.22 5.59
N ILE A 100 -23.45 1.81 6.84
CA ILE A 100 -24.80 1.33 7.27
C ILE A 100 -25.86 2.44 7.17
N LEU A 101 -25.49 3.67 7.54
CA LEU A 101 -26.40 4.81 7.61
C LEU A 101 -26.39 5.69 6.35
N ASP A 102 -25.31 5.68 5.62
CA ASP A 102 -25.10 6.48 4.41
C ASP A 102 -24.12 5.74 3.48
N ASP A 103 -24.63 5.18 2.40
CA ASP A 103 -23.88 4.51 1.34
C ASP A 103 -23.80 5.35 0.05
N SER A 104 -24.02 6.64 0.16
CA SER A 104 -23.87 7.56 -0.96
C SER A 104 -22.47 7.53 -1.55
N ILE A 105 -22.35 7.81 -2.84
CA ILE A 105 -21.08 7.90 -3.54
C ILE A 105 -20.11 8.85 -2.81
N SER A 106 -20.61 10.03 -2.40
CA SER A 106 -19.83 11.02 -1.65
C SER A 106 -19.29 10.46 -0.33
N LYS A 107 -20.11 9.71 0.41
CA LYS A 107 -19.65 9.08 1.67
C LYS A 107 -18.61 8.01 1.44
N ILE A 108 -18.77 7.20 0.40
CA ILE A 108 -17.78 6.17 0.04
C ILE A 108 -16.49 6.82 -0.47
N ALA A 109 -16.59 7.88 -1.28
CA ALA A 109 -15.41 8.63 -1.73
C ALA A 109 -14.64 9.24 -0.56
N ASP A 110 -15.31 9.86 0.41
CA ASP A 110 -14.69 10.40 1.65
C ASP A 110 -13.94 9.31 2.42
N LEU A 111 -14.59 8.15 2.60
CA LEU A 111 -13.99 7.01 3.30
C LEU A 111 -12.72 6.50 2.61
N LEU A 112 -12.76 6.36 1.28
CA LEU A 112 -11.63 5.92 0.47
C LEU A 112 -10.49 6.96 0.46
N ILE A 113 -10.80 8.26 0.41
CA ILE A 113 -9.82 9.34 0.52
C ILE A 113 -9.09 9.25 1.86
N ASN A 114 -9.80 9.05 2.96
CA ASN A 114 -9.21 8.93 4.29
C ASN A 114 -8.29 7.71 4.39
N GLY A 115 -8.73 6.55 3.91
CA GLY A 115 -7.92 5.33 3.87
C GLY A 115 -6.68 5.48 3.00
N THR A 116 -6.82 6.02 1.79
CA THR A 116 -5.72 6.28 0.86
C THR A 116 -4.70 7.27 1.43
N ASN A 117 -5.17 8.31 2.14
CA ASN A 117 -4.29 9.28 2.78
C ASN A 117 -3.42 8.65 3.88
N MET A 118 -3.93 7.67 4.62
CA MET A 118 -3.13 6.89 5.57
C MET A 118 -1.97 6.17 4.84
N GLY A 119 -2.24 5.56 3.70
CA GLY A 119 -1.21 4.92 2.88
C GLY A 119 -0.15 5.90 2.37
N ILE A 120 -0.52 7.11 1.98
CA ILE A 120 0.42 8.18 1.59
C ILE A 120 1.32 8.54 2.77
N ILE A 121 0.75 8.72 3.97
CA ILE A 121 1.52 9.05 5.18
C ILE A 121 2.55 7.96 5.48
N GLU A 122 2.15 6.69 5.44
CA GLU A 122 3.08 5.59 5.69
C GLU A 122 4.16 5.50 4.61
N GLY A 123 3.82 5.61 3.33
CA GLY A 123 4.80 5.66 2.23
C GLY A 123 5.80 6.81 2.39
N ARG A 124 5.34 8.00 2.76
CA ARG A 124 6.22 9.16 3.05
C ARG A 124 7.12 8.93 4.25
N LYS A 125 6.62 8.30 5.32
CA LYS A 125 7.46 7.93 6.48
C LYS A 125 8.57 6.94 6.08
N LEU A 126 8.27 5.94 5.26
CA LEU A 126 9.25 5.00 4.76
C LEU A 126 10.33 5.71 3.95
N LEU A 127 9.95 6.55 2.99
CA LEU A 127 10.86 7.32 2.14
C LEU A 127 11.76 8.27 2.95
N ASN A 128 11.23 8.92 3.99
CA ASN A 128 11.97 9.92 4.75
C ASN A 128 12.88 9.33 5.83
N ASN A 129 12.55 8.16 6.37
CA ASN A 129 13.19 7.65 7.57
C ASN A 129 13.96 6.34 7.38
N LYS A 130 13.88 5.69 6.21
CA LYS A 130 14.52 4.41 5.96
C LYS A 130 15.57 4.50 4.85
N LYS A 131 16.73 3.90 5.10
CA LYS A 131 17.70 3.64 4.04
C LYS A 131 17.27 2.40 3.28
N MET A 132 17.25 2.49 1.96
CA MET A 132 16.80 1.43 1.08
C MET A 132 17.52 1.46 -0.27
N ASP A 133 17.47 0.37 -1.00
CA ASP A 133 18.01 0.27 -2.35
C ASP A 133 17.18 1.11 -3.35
N LYS A 134 17.82 1.50 -4.45
CA LYS A 134 17.16 2.31 -5.49
C LYS A 134 15.88 1.70 -6.04
N LYS A 135 15.82 0.36 -6.18
CA LYS A 135 14.63 -0.34 -6.67
C LYS A 135 13.48 -0.27 -5.68
N VAL A 136 13.77 -0.49 -4.38
CA VAL A 136 12.79 -0.37 -3.29
C VAL A 136 12.31 1.06 -3.15
N HIS A 137 13.23 2.04 -3.22
CA HIS A 137 12.89 3.46 -3.20
C HIS A 137 11.94 3.83 -4.35
N LYS A 138 12.24 3.38 -5.57
CA LYS A 138 11.37 3.62 -6.73
C LYS A 138 9.98 3.05 -6.50
N LEU A 139 9.88 1.81 -6.03
CA LEU A 139 8.59 1.15 -5.78
C LEU A 139 7.78 1.88 -4.70
N CYS A 140 8.45 2.34 -3.63
CA CYS A 140 7.82 3.14 -2.58
C CYS A 140 7.32 4.50 -3.11
N CYS A 141 8.08 5.15 -4.00
CA CYS A 141 7.65 6.37 -4.70
C CYS A 141 6.43 6.11 -5.59
N ASP A 142 6.45 5.02 -6.38
CA ASP A 142 5.35 4.65 -7.27
C ASP A 142 4.06 4.40 -6.47
N TYR A 143 4.16 3.64 -5.37
CA TYR A 143 3.06 3.39 -4.44
C TYR A 143 2.46 4.70 -3.88
N THR A 144 3.31 5.60 -3.38
CA THR A 144 2.85 6.86 -2.78
C THR A 144 2.20 7.77 -3.83
N LYS A 145 2.82 7.89 -5.01
CA LYS A 145 2.32 8.71 -6.11
C LYS A 145 1.01 8.19 -6.68
N MET A 146 0.86 6.88 -6.81
CA MET A 146 -0.40 6.26 -7.23
C MET A 146 -1.53 6.69 -6.31
N GLN A 147 -1.35 6.58 -5.01
CA GLN A 147 -2.37 6.96 -4.03
C GLN A 147 -2.68 8.47 -4.06
N GLU A 148 -1.67 9.34 -4.20
CA GLU A 148 -1.87 10.79 -4.36
C GLU A 148 -2.75 11.09 -5.59
N ASN A 149 -2.50 10.41 -6.72
CA ASN A 149 -3.30 10.56 -7.93
C ASN A 149 -4.76 10.12 -7.73
N TYR A 150 -4.98 9.02 -6.99
CA TYR A 150 -6.35 8.54 -6.74
C TYR A 150 -7.14 9.44 -5.80
N ILE A 151 -6.50 10.07 -4.80
CA ILE A 151 -7.17 11.11 -3.99
C ILE A 151 -7.71 12.23 -4.88
N GLU A 152 -6.92 12.71 -5.85
CA GLU A 152 -7.38 13.77 -6.76
C GLU A 152 -8.56 13.33 -7.65
N LYS A 153 -8.56 12.06 -8.07
CA LYS A 153 -9.69 11.50 -8.84
C LYS A 153 -10.94 11.32 -7.96
N LEU A 154 -10.77 10.78 -6.74
CA LEU A 154 -11.87 10.53 -5.80
C LEU A 154 -12.57 11.82 -5.34
N LYS A 155 -11.85 12.94 -5.23
CA LYS A 155 -12.43 14.25 -4.88
C LYS A 155 -13.56 14.70 -5.81
N LYS A 156 -13.62 14.21 -7.03
CA LYS A 156 -14.69 14.53 -7.99
C LYS A 156 -16.05 13.93 -7.59
N PHE A 157 -16.03 12.98 -6.68
CA PHE A 157 -17.20 12.25 -6.22
C PHE A 157 -17.67 12.65 -4.80
N LEU A 158 -17.03 13.66 -4.20
CA LEU A 158 -17.42 14.24 -2.90
C LEU A 158 -18.71 15.06 -2.96
#